data_63bfedb497d3a4a9c8980b5d8642559c
#
_entry.id   63bfedb497d3a4a9c8980b5d8642559c
#
_cell.length_a   1.000
_cell.length_b   1.000
_cell.length_c   1.000
_cell.angle_alpha   90.00
_cell.angle_beta   90.00
_cell.angle_gamma   90.00
#
_symmetry.space_group_name_H-M   'P 1'
#
loop_
_entity.id
_entity.type
_entity.pdbx_description
1 polymer ?
#
loop_
_entity_poly.entity_id
_entity_poly.type
_entity_poly.pdbx_seq_one_letter_code
_entity_poly.pdbx_strand_id
1 'polypeptide(L)'
;MGHSHEGHCHHHSVSSLENINRAFYIGIGLNLLYTVIEFAVGFKINSLALISDASHNLSDVASLGISLVGIILAQKASTHSLTYGYKKASILASLINAILLVFIVFKIIIEAVERLNTPPQMESSGIIITAAIGVIINAVSAFLFYKGQKHDINIKGAFLHLMVDALVSVGVIISGVIIYFTDWNLADVVISFIIAVVILISTWGLLTESIKLSLNGVPEGINPNEIQKLIEEIPAVENTHHLHIWAMSSSENALTVHLVVNEGISFQEMEQIKKELRHKLEHHNIQHSTFEIESSGCKCDQEFCK
;
A
#
# COMPACT_ATOMS: atom_id res chain seq x y z
N MET A 1 49.51 14.65 3.68
CA MET A 1 48.42 14.64 4.67
C MET A 1 47.16 14.41 3.89
N GLY A 2 46.68 13.15 3.87
CA GLY A 2 45.49 12.75 3.15
C GLY A 2 44.28 12.87 4.07
N HIS A 3 43.30 13.65 3.67
CA HIS A 3 41.97 13.61 4.30
C HIS A 3 41.10 12.63 3.52
N SER A 4 40.86 11.47 4.12
CA SER A 4 39.84 10.54 3.68
C SER A 4 38.48 11.12 4.07
N HIS A 5 37.68 11.54 3.09
CA HIS A 5 36.25 11.77 3.29
C HIS A 5 35.54 10.42 3.25
N GLU A 6 35.25 9.86 4.42
CA GLU A 6 34.28 8.78 4.57
C GLU A 6 32.91 9.31 4.17
N GLY A 7 32.36 8.77 3.07
CA GLY A 7 31.00 9.04 2.65
C GLY A 7 30.03 8.48 3.68
N HIS A 8 29.34 9.33 4.42
CA HIS A 8 28.21 8.96 5.25
C HIS A 8 27.04 8.52 4.34
N CYS A 9 26.94 7.22 4.10
CA CYS A 9 25.69 6.63 3.62
C CYS A 9 24.66 6.78 4.74
N HIS A 10 23.72 7.70 4.58
CA HIS A 10 22.58 7.83 5.48
C HIS A 10 21.68 6.60 5.35
N HIS A 11 21.85 5.62 6.23
CA HIS A 11 20.98 4.47 6.41
C HIS A 11 19.64 4.89 7.06
N HIS A 12 18.82 5.69 6.39
CA HIS A 12 17.45 5.96 6.86
C HIS A 12 16.46 4.85 6.51
N SER A 13 16.82 3.87 5.69
CA SER A 13 15.93 2.82 5.22
C SER A 13 15.77 1.62 6.17
N VAL A 14 16.82 1.24 6.90
CA VAL A 14 16.81 0.01 7.71
C VAL A 14 15.91 0.13 8.95
N SER A 15 15.96 1.25 9.65
CA SER A 15 15.13 1.48 10.85
C SER A 15 13.64 1.61 10.54
N SER A 16 13.29 2.11 9.34
CA SER A 16 11.89 2.20 8.90
C SER A 16 11.32 0.82 8.56
N LEU A 17 12.07 -0.03 7.88
CA LEU A 17 11.66 -1.40 7.49
C LEU A 17 11.49 -2.31 8.71
N GLU A 18 12.38 -2.22 9.70
CA GLU A 18 12.27 -2.99 10.95
C GLU A 18 11.00 -2.60 11.73
N ASN A 19 10.67 -1.31 11.79
CA ASN A 19 9.44 -0.82 12.41
C ASN A 19 8.19 -1.26 11.65
N ILE A 20 8.24 -1.31 10.32
CA ILE A 20 7.15 -1.79 9.46
C ILE A 20 6.87 -3.26 9.74
N ASN A 21 7.89 -4.10 9.68
CA ASN A 21 7.75 -5.53 9.95
C ASN A 21 7.19 -5.78 11.36
N ARG A 22 7.66 -5.02 12.36
CA ARG A 22 7.14 -5.10 13.73
C ARG A 22 5.65 -4.75 13.81
N ALA A 23 5.19 -3.71 13.11
CA ALA A 23 3.78 -3.34 13.06
C ALA A 23 2.92 -4.48 12.46
N PHE A 24 3.38 -5.11 11.36
CA PHE A 24 2.70 -6.27 10.78
C PHE A 24 2.64 -7.46 11.74
N TYR A 25 3.74 -7.83 12.41
CA TYR A 25 3.73 -8.93 13.37
C TYR A 25 2.78 -8.67 14.54
N ILE A 26 2.76 -7.44 15.08
CA ILE A 26 1.86 -7.08 16.18
C ILE A 26 0.40 -7.08 15.69
N GLY A 27 0.11 -6.48 14.53
CA GLY A 27 -1.22 -6.44 13.94
C GLY A 27 -1.77 -7.85 13.66
N ILE A 28 -0.98 -8.70 13.00
CA ILE A 28 -1.32 -10.11 12.77
C ILE A 28 -1.55 -10.84 14.10
N GLY A 29 -0.67 -10.66 15.08
CA GLY A 29 -0.77 -11.31 16.38
C GLY A 29 -2.04 -10.93 17.15
N LEU A 30 -2.39 -9.64 17.17
CA LEU A 30 -3.60 -9.13 17.83
C LEU A 30 -4.87 -9.65 17.15
N ASN A 31 -4.94 -9.57 15.81
CA ASN A 31 -6.09 -10.06 15.07
C ASN A 31 -6.24 -11.57 15.16
N LEU A 32 -5.15 -12.33 15.09
CA LEU A 32 -5.16 -13.77 15.26
C LEU A 32 -5.66 -14.17 16.66
N LEU A 33 -5.16 -13.48 17.70
CA LEU A 33 -5.62 -13.72 19.09
C LEU A 33 -7.12 -13.45 19.22
N TYR A 34 -7.60 -12.35 18.66
CA TYR A 34 -9.01 -11.99 18.65
C TYR A 34 -9.85 -13.06 17.93
N THR A 35 -9.43 -13.46 16.73
CA THR A 35 -10.09 -14.52 15.95
C THR A 35 -10.20 -15.84 16.73
N VAL A 36 -9.13 -16.23 17.42
CA VAL A 36 -9.16 -17.47 18.27
C VAL A 36 -10.16 -17.34 19.40
N ILE A 37 -10.22 -16.18 20.06
CA ILE A 37 -11.19 -15.92 21.13
C ILE A 37 -12.62 -15.96 20.58
N GLU A 38 -12.89 -15.34 19.43
CA GLU A 38 -14.20 -15.37 18.78
C GLU A 38 -14.65 -16.79 18.42
N PHE A 39 -13.77 -17.61 17.82
CA PHE A 39 -14.06 -19.01 17.56
C PHE A 39 -14.39 -19.76 18.86
N ALA A 40 -13.58 -19.60 19.90
CA ALA A 40 -13.80 -20.28 21.19
C ALA A 40 -15.14 -19.89 21.82
N VAL A 41 -15.49 -18.61 21.80
CA VAL A 41 -16.78 -18.12 22.31
C VAL A 41 -17.91 -18.58 21.40
N GLY A 42 -17.80 -18.45 20.08
CA GLY A 42 -18.79 -18.85 19.10
C GLY A 42 -19.17 -20.34 19.21
N PHE A 43 -18.17 -21.23 19.34
CA PHE A 43 -18.40 -22.65 19.57
C PHE A 43 -19.05 -22.92 20.93
N LYS A 44 -18.60 -22.23 22.00
CA LYS A 44 -19.14 -22.42 23.36
C LYS A 44 -20.61 -22.03 23.47
N ILE A 45 -21.02 -20.93 22.83
CA ILE A 45 -22.41 -20.45 22.87
C ILE A 45 -23.23 -20.92 21.66
N ASN A 46 -22.62 -21.73 20.78
CA ASN A 46 -23.24 -22.28 19.56
C ASN A 46 -23.77 -21.15 18.61
N SER A 47 -23.04 -20.03 18.50
CA SER A 47 -23.39 -18.87 17.67
C SER A 47 -22.74 -18.95 16.31
N LEU A 48 -23.53 -19.24 15.27
CA LEU A 48 -23.06 -19.24 13.88
C LEU A 48 -22.62 -17.84 13.43
N ALA A 49 -23.22 -16.78 13.96
CA ALA A 49 -22.84 -15.41 13.65
C ALA A 49 -21.39 -15.13 14.09
N LEU A 50 -21.01 -15.47 15.33
CA LEU A 50 -19.64 -15.31 15.83
C LEU A 50 -18.64 -16.20 15.08
N ILE A 51 -19.02 -17.42 14.71
CA ILE A 51 -18.16 -18.31 13.92
C ILE A 51 -17.94 -17.73 12.51
N SER A 52 -18.97 -17.11 11.91
CA SER A 52 -18.85 -16.45 10.61
C SER A 52 -17.95 -15.23 10.69
N ASP A 53 -18.07 -14.42 11.74
CA ASP A 53 -17.24 -13.24 11.99
C ASP A 53 -15.76 -13.64 12.22
N ALA A 54 -15.52 -14.64 13.06
CA ALA A 54 -14.19 -15.20 13.26
C ALA A 54 -13.57 -15.75 11.95
N SER A 55 -14.38 -16.32 11.07
CA SER A 55 -13.92 -16.79 9.74
C SER A 55 -13.53 -15.63 8.84
N HIS A 56 -14.24 -14.49 8.91
CA HIS A 56 -13.90 -13.26 8.23
C HIS A 56 -12.57 -12.70 8.76
N ASN A 57 -12.44 -12.54 10.07
CA ASN A 57 -11.21 -12.07 10.71
C ASN A 57 -9.98 -12.96 10.41
N LEU A 58 -10.17 -14.27 10.23
CA LEU A 58 -9.10 -15.16 9.79
C LEU A 58 -8.63 -14.83 8.36
N SER A 59 -9.55 -14.46 7.46
CA SER A 59 -9.21 -14.01 6.11
C SER A 59 -8.43 -12.69 6.13
N ASP A 60 -8.74 -11.82 7.09
CA ASP A 60 -8.05 -10.54 7.28
C ASP A 60 -6.61 -10.73 7.75
N VAL A 61 -6.41 -11.65 8.68
CA VAL A 61 -5.06 -12.11 9.10
C VAL A 61 -4.26 -12.63 7.90
N ALA A 62 -4.90 -13.40 7.00
CA ALA A 62 -4.25 -13.89 5.79
C ALA A 62 -3.85 -12.73 4.83
N SER A 63 -4.71 -11.72 4.66
CA SER A 63 -4.41 -10.52 3.86
C SER A 63 -3.21 -9.74 4.39
N LEU A 64 -3.14 -9.53 5.71
CA LEU A 64 -1.97 -8.92 6.37
C LEU A 64 -0.70 -9.77 6.16
N GLY A 65 -0.84 -11.11 6.23
CA GLY A 65 0.23 -12.06 5.95
C GLY A 65 0.78 -11.94 4.53
N ILE A 66 -0.09 -11.83 3.52
CA ILE A 66 0.29 -11.63 2.12
C ILE A 66 1.11 -10.33 1.96
N SER A 67 0.66 -9.23 2.57
CA SER A 67 1.38 -7.96 2.54
C SER A 67 2.77 -8.07 3.17
N LEU A 68 2.88 -8.71 4.34
CA LEU A 68 4.15 -8.94 5.02
C LEU A 68 5.10 -9.82 4.18
N VAL A 69 4.60 -10.90 3.60
CA VAL A 69 5.38 -11.77 2.70
C VAL A 69 5.90 -10.99 1.50
N GLY A 70 5.07 -10.14 0.90
CA GLY A 70 5.46 -9.27 -0.21
C GLY A 70 6.62 -8.34 0.16
N ILE A 71 6.55 -7.70 1.33
CA ILE A 71 7.62 -6.82 1.84
C ILE A 71 8.91 -7.61 2.11
N ILE A 72 8.82 -8.77 2.77
CA ILE A 72 9.99 -9.61 3.07
C ILE A 72 10.65 -10.14 1.79
N LEU A 73 9.84 -10.55 0.80
CA LEU A 73 10.37 -10.99 -0.50
C LEU A 73 11.09 -9.86 -1.23
N ALA A 74 10.54 -8.65 -1.20
CA ALA A 74 11.14 -7.49 -1.85
C ALA A 74 12.54 -7.13 -1.30
N GLN A 75 12.86 -7.54 -0.07
CA GLN A 75 14.17 -7.34 0.57
C GLN A 75 15.23 -8.39 0.14
N LYS A 76 14.82 -9.47 -0.55
CA LYS A 76 15.79 -10.50 -0.97
C LYS A 76 16.73 -9.97 -2.05
N ALA A 77 17.99 -10.39 -1.94
CA ALA A 77 19.04 -10.04 -2.90
C ALA A 77 18.68 -10.44 -4.33
N SER A 78 19.24 -9.71 -5.29
CA SER A 78 19.16 -10.03 -6.71
C SER A 78 19.82 -11.37 -7.03
N THR A 79 19.34 -12.01 -8.10
CA THR A 79 19.89 -13.27 -8.64
C THR A 79 20.22 -13.08 -10.12
N HIS A 80 20.89 -14.05 -10.75
CA HIS A 80 21.18 -13.98 -12.19
C HIS A 80 19.92 -13.88 -13.06
N SER A 81 18.81 -14.49 -12.64
CA SER A 81 17.53 -14.47 -13.37
C SER A 81 16.63 -13.29 -12.97
N LEU A 82 16.81 -12.73 -11.77
CA LEU A 82 16.07 -11.60 -11.25
C LEU A 82 17.06 -10.51 -10.83
N THR A 83 17.51 -9.72 -11.78
CA THR A 83 18.59 -8.75 -11.60
C THR A 83 18.23 -7.60 -10.66
N TYR A 84 16.95 -7.25 -10.55
CA TYR A 84 16.42 -6.34 -9.53
C TYR A 84 15.94 -7.07 -8.27
N GLY A 85 16.20 -8.39 -8.15
CA GLY A 85 15.68 -9.20 -7.05
C GLY A 85 14.17 -9.40 -7.13
N TYR A 86 13.55 -9.56 -5.97
CA TYR A 86 12.10 -9.77 -5.83
C TYR A 86 11.32 -8.48 -5.52
N LYS A 87 11.87 -7.30 -5.84
CA LYS A 87 11.28 -6.00 -5.47
C LYS A 87 9.83 -5.85 -5.91
N LYS A 88 9.47 -6.31 -7.11
CA LYS A 88 8.08 -6.32 -7.61
C LYS A 88 7.11 -7.16 -6.77
N ALA A 89 7.60 -8.09 -5.93
CA ALA A 89 6.74 -8.92 -5.09
C ALA A 89 5.89 -8.08 -4.12
N SER A 90 6.41 -6.94 -3.63
CA SER A 90 5.64 -6.03 -2.77
C SER A 90 4.47 -5.37 -3.51
N ILE A 91 4.65 -4.97 -4.76
CA ILE A 91 3.59 -4.40 -5.60
C ILE A 91 2.52 -5.46 -5.91
N LEU A 92 2.94 -6.69 -6.24
CA LEU A 92 2.03 -7.80 -6.51
C LEU A 92 1.24 -8.19 -5.26
N ALA A 93 1.87 -8.19 -4.09
CA ALA A 93 1.18 -8.43 -2.82
C ALA A 93 0.09 -7.38 -2.55
N SER A 94 0.40 -6.09 -2.78
CA SER A 94 -0.57 -5.00 -2.67
C SER A 94 -1.73 -5.16 -3.67
N LEU A 95 -1.43 -5.57 -4.91
CA LEU A 95 -2.46 -5.83 -5.93
C LEU A 95 -3.40 -6.98 -5.51
N ILE A 96 -2.83 -8.10 -5.04
CA ILE A 96 -3.61 -9.24 -4.55
C ILE A 96 -4.50 -8.80 -3.38
N ASN A 97 -3.95 -8.06 -2.42
CA ASN A 97 -4.70 -7.55 -1.28
C ASN A 97 -5.85 -6.62 -1.71
N ALA A 98 -5.61 -5.71 -2.65
CA ALA A 98 -6.65 -4.83 -3.19
C ALA A 98 -7.78 -5.62 -3.88
N ILE A 99 -7.45 -6.66 -4.65
CA ILE A 99 -8.44 -7.55 -5.28
C ILE A 99 -9.26 -8.29 -4.22
N LEU A 100 -8.63 -8.80 -3.17
CA LEU A 100 -9.33 -9.48 -2.06
C LEU A 100 -10.28 -8.52 -1.34
N LEU A 101 -9.86 -7.27 -1.06
CA LEU A 101 -10.71 -6.25 -0.47
C LEU A 101 -11.94 -5.93 -1.34
N VAL A 102 -11.77 -5.78 -2.65
CA VAL A 102 -12.90 -5.58 -3.59
C VAL A 102 -13.84 -6.77 -3.54
N PHE A 103 -13.31 -7.99 -3.52
CA PHE A 103 -14.14 -9.21 -3.41
C PHE A 103 -14.95 -9.24 -2.11
N ILE A 104 -14.35 -8.86 -0.97
CA ILE A 104 -15.03 -8.75 0.33
C ILE A 104 -16.19 -7.74 0.26
N VAL A 105 -15.95 -6.57 -0.36
CA VAL A 105 -17.02 -5.56 -0.54
C VAL A 105 -18.19 -6.11 -1.35
N PHE A 106 -17.93 -6.80 -2.47
CA PHE A 106 -18.99 -7.44 -3.23
C PHE A 106 -19.77 -8.46 -2.42
N LYS A 107 -19.09 -9.25 -1.57
CA LYS A 107 -19.72 -10.20 -0.66
C LYS A 107 -20.65 -9.48 0.34
N ILE A 108 -20.18 -8.38 0.93
CA ILE A 108 -21.01 -7.56 1.86
C ILE A 108 -22.25 -7.03 1.15
N ILE A 109 -22.14 -6.55 -0.10
CA ILE A 109 -23.29 -6.06 -0.88
C ILE A 109 -24.29 -7.17 -1.16
N ILE A 110 -23.84 -8.36 -1.56
CA ILE A 110 -24.71 -9.51 -1.81
C ILE A 110 -25.44 -9.89 -0.54
N GLU A 111 -24.73 -10.02 0.59
CA GLU A 111 -25.32 -10.36 1.88
C GLU A 111 -26.33 -9.31 2.35
N ALA A 112 -26.04 -8.01 2.15
CA ALA A 112 -26.98 -6.94 2.47
C ALA A 112 -28.26 -7.04 1.63
N VAL A 113 -28.15 -7.39 0.33
CA VAL A 113 -29.33 -7.61 -0.54
C VAL A 113 -30.16 -8.84 -0.10
N GLU A 114 -29.50 -9.94 0.29
CA GLU A 114 -30.19 -11.13 0.81
C GLU A 114 -30.98 -10.82 2.09
N ARG A 115 -30.38 -10.02 2.98
CA ARG A 115 -31.02 -9.59 4.24
C ARG A 115 -32.21 -8.64 4.07
N LEU A 116 -32.37 -7.99 2.92
CA LEU A 116 -33.59 -7.22 2.59
C LEU A 116 -34.85 -8.09 2.63
N ASN A 117 -34.75 -9.35 2.19
CA ASN A 117 -35.89 -10.27 2.10
C ASN A 117 -36.11 -11.12 3.37
N THR A 118 -35.03 -11.38 4.12
CA THR A 118 -35.03 -12.20 5.32
C THR A 118 -34.15 -11.61 6.40
N PRO A 119 -34.62 -10.55 7.10
CA PRO A 119 -33.78 -9.92 8.14
C PRO A 119 -33.54 -10.93 9.27
N PRO A 120 -32.31 -11.16 9.70
CA PRO A 120 -31.99 -12.10 10.75
C PRO A 120 -32.54 -11.61 12.09
N GLN A 121 -33.07 -12.55 12.91
CA GLN A 121 -33.35 -12.25 14.31
C GLN A 121 -32.03 -12.21 15.08
N MET A 122 -31.61 -11.03 15.51
CA MET A 122 -30.37 -10.85 16.24
C MET A 122 -30.56 -10.91 17.74
N GLU A 123 -29.83 -11.80 18.44
CA GLU A 123 -29.58 -11.65 19.87
C GLU A 123 -28.61 -10.49 20.12
N SER A 124 -29.17 -9.31 20.40
CA SER A 124 -28.45 -8.03 20.29
C SER A 124 -27.29 -7.83 21.28
N SER A 125 -27.34 -8.42 22.51
CA SER A 125 -26.33 -8.08 23.54
C SER A 125 -24.97 -8.73 23.35
N GLY A 126 -24.89 -9.99 22.95
CA GLY A 126 -23.61 -10.69 22.70
C GLY A 126 -22.88 -10.13 21.48
N ILE A 127 -23.62 -9.84 20.42
CA ILE A 127 -23.09 -9.28 19.17
C ILE A 127 -22.52 -7.87 19.40
N ILE A 128 -23.22 -7.00 20.15
CA ILE A 128 -22.75 -5.64 20.45
C ILE A 128 -21.43 -5.66 21.25
N ILE A 129 -21.32 -6.54 22.27
CA ILE A 129 -20.10 -6.63 23.07
C ILE A 129 -18.93 -7.13 22.21
N THR A 130 -19.13 -8.16 21.40
CA THR A 130 -18.09 -8.70 20.54
C THR A 130 -17.66 -7.69 19.47
N ALA A 131 -18.61 -7.01 18.83
CA ALA A 131 -18.32 -5.95 17.87
C ALA A 131 -17.56 -4.77 18.53
N ALA A 132 -17.88 -4.39 19.77
CA ALA A 132 -17.15 -3.35 20.49
C ALA A 132 -15.69 -3.73 20.76
N ILE A 133 -15.43 -4.99 21.10
CA ILE A 133 -14.04 -5.50 21.24
C ILE A 133 -13.33 -5.48 19.87
N GLY A 134 -14.00 -5.89 18.81
CA GLY A 134 -13.49 -5.84 17.43
C GLY A 134 -13.10 -4.42 17.01
N VAL A 135 -13.96 -3.43 17.27
CA VAL A 135 -13.63 -2.00 17.02
C VAL A 135 -12.32 -1.60 17.70
N ILE A 136 -12.17 -1.94 18.98
CA ILE A 136 -10.97 -1.54 19.74
C ILE A 136 -9.72 -2.21 19.16
N ILE A 137 -9.78 -3.51 18.89
CA ILE A 137 -8.64 -4.27 18.36
C ILE A 137 -8.26 -3.78 16.96
N ASN A 138 -9.23 -3.61 16.06
CA ASN A 138 -8.99 -3.16 14.70
C ASN A 138 -8.51 -1.71 14.66
N ALA A 139 -9.07 -0.81 15.48
CA ALA A 139 -8.62 0.57 15.58
C ALA A 139 -7.20 0.67 16.13
N VAL A 140 -6.86 -0.08 17.19
CA VAL A 140 -5.48 -0.12 17.74
C VAL A 140 -4.52 -0.69 16.70
N SER A 141 -4.90 -1.77 16.02
CA SER A 141 -4.09 -2.36 14.95
C SER A 141 -3.89 -1.39 13.79
N ALA A 142 -4.95 -0.72 13.32
CA ALA A 142 -4.85 0.30 12.27
C ALA A 142 -3.90 1.45 12.67
N PHE A 143 -3.94 1.89 13.92
CA PHE A 143 -3.08 2.96 14.42
C PHE A 143 -1.58 2.63 14.33
N LEU A 144 -1.19 1.34 14.41
CA LEU A 144 0.19 0.90 14.21
C LEU A 144 0.70 1.23 12.79
N PHE A 145 -0.20 1.20 11.80
CA PHE A 145 0.11 1.45 10.39
C PHE A 145 -0.06 2.92 9.96
N TYR A 146 -0.68 3.76 10.80
CA TYR A 146 -1.03 5.14 10.47
C TYR A 146 0.14 5.98 9.95
N LYS A 147 1.31 5.89 10.57
CA LYS A 147 2.50 6.68 10.17
C LYS A 147 3.11 6.22 8.86
N GLY A 148 3.09 4.90 8.59
CA GLY A 148 3.71 4.29 7.41
C GLY A 148 2.88 4.35 6.13
N GLN A 149 1.55 4.54 6.22
CA GLN A 149 0.61 4.46 5.10
C GLN A 149 0.86 5.46 3.96
N LYS A 150 1.60 6.55 4.24
CA LYS A 150 1.94 7.57 3.24
C LYS A 150 3.16 7.19 2.38
N HIS A 151 3.93 6.20 2.78
CA HIS A 151 5.22 5.87 2.21
C HIS A 151 5.29 4.48 1.57
N ASP A 152 4.34 3.59 1.89
CA ASP A 152 4.31 2.22 1.35
C ASP A 152 2.87 1.77 1.11
N ILE A 153 2.61 1.24 -0.11
CA ILE A 153 1.28 0.83 -0.55
C ILE A 153 0.76 -0.41 0.20
N ASN A 154 1.65 -1.30 0.68
CA ASN A 154 1.24 -2.44 1.50
C ASN A 154 0.81 -2.00 2.90
N ILE A 155 1.50 -0.98 3.47
CA ILE A 155 1.11 -0.39 4.75
C ILE A 155 -0.21 0.39 4.59
N LYS A 156 -0.39 1.10 3.47
CA LYS A 156 -1.66 1.76 3.13
C LYS A 156 -2.78 0.73 3.01
N GLY A 157 -2.52 -0.40 2.36
CA GLY A 157 -3.46 -1.51 2.25
C GLY A 157 -3.84 -2.11 3.61
N ALA A 158 -2.86 -2.41 4.46
CA ALA A 158 -3.09 -2.92 5.81
C ALA A 158 -3.86 -1.93 6.69
N PHE A 159 -3.51 -0.63 6.64
CA PHE A 159 -4.23 0.42 7.36
C PHE A 159 -5.69 0.51 6.92
N LEU A 160 -5.94 0.55 5.59
CA LEU A 160 -7.29 0.65 5.04
C LEU A 160 -8.12 -0.58 5.41
N HIS A 161 -7.56 -1.78 5.31
CA HIS A 161 -8.23 -3.03 5.69
C HIS A 161 -8.72 -2.98 7.13
N LEU A 162 -7.82 -2.75 8.10
CA LEU A 162 -8.14 -2.67 9.52
C LEU A 162 -9.10 -1.53 9.87
N MET A 163 -8.99 -0.38 9.17
CA MET A 163 -9.91 0.73 9.35
C MET A 163 -11.32 0.39 8.88
N VAL A 164 -11.42 -0.34 7.79
CA VAL A 164 -12.66 -0.86 7.23
C VAL A 164 -13.33 -1.79 8.24
N ASP A 165 -12.58 -2.74 8.80
CA ASP A 165 -13.10 -3.71 9.77
C ASP A 165 -13.61 -3.01 11.04
N ALA A 166 -12.86 -1.98 11.49
CA ALA A 166 -13.31 -1.13 12.59
C ALA A 166 -14.63 -0.39 12.25
N LEU A 167 -14.78 0.14 11.04
CA LEU A 167 -15.99 0.82 10.59
C LEU A 167 -17.18 -0.13 10.43
N VAL A 168 -16.95 -1.33 9.90
CA VAL A 168 -17.97 -2.39 9.84
C VAL A 168 -18.47 -2.71 11.25
N SER A 169 -17.56 -2.92 12.19
CA SER A 169 -17.91 -3.22 13.58
C SER A 169 -18.67 -2.06 14.26
N VAL A 170 -18.28 -0.80 14.00
CA VAL A 170 -19.04 0.38 14.45
C VAL A 170 -20.44 0.40 13.85
N GLY A 171 -20.56 0.12 12.55
CA GLY A 171 -21.85 0.01 11.88
C GLY A 171 -22.76 -1.05 12.50
N VAL A 172 -22.21 -2.22 12.84
CA VAL A 172 -22.92 -3.29 13.53
C VAL A 172 -23.44 -2.82 14.91
N ILE A 173 -22.62 -2.08 15.67
CA ILE A 173 -23.04 -1.50 16.95
C ILE A 173 -24.18 -0.51 16.75
N ILE A 174 -24.06 0.42 15.79
CA ILE A 174 -25.08 1.44 15.51
C ILE A 174 -26.39 0.78 15.07
N SER A 175 -26.34 -0.20 14.16
CA SER A 175 -27.53 -0.93 13.72
C SER A 175 -28.17 -1.67 14.87
N GLY A 176 -27.38 -2.36 15.70
CA GLY A 176 -27.86 -3.06 16.89
C GLY A 176 -28.56 -2.14 17.88
N VAL A 177 -28.03 -0.94 18.12
CA VAL A 177 -28.65 0.08 18.99
C VAL A 177 -29.97 0.58 18.39
N ILE A 178 -30.00 0.88 17.09
CA ILE A 178 -31.25 1.32 16.41
C ILE A 178 -32.31 0.21 16.49
N ILE A 179 -31.95 -1.03 16.19
CA ILE A 179 -32.86 -2.18 16.25
C ILE A 179 -33.40 -2.37 17.68
N TYR A 180 -32.52 -2.26 18.69
CA TYR A 180 -32.92 -2.42 20.10
C TYR A 180 -34.00 -1.42 20.55
N PHE A 181 -33.93 -0.15 20.04
CA PHE A 181 -34.91 0.88 20.44
C PHE A 181 -36.12 0.98 19.52
N THR A 182 -36.03 0.53 18.26
CA THR A 182 -37.05 0.80 17.22
C THR A 182 -37.66 -0.45 16.60
N ASP A 183 -37.11 -1.62 16.86
CA ASP A 183 -37.45 -2.90 16.17
C ASP A 183 -37.30 -2.81 14.62
N TRP A 184 -36.56 -1.77 14.10
CA TRP A 184 -36.41 -1.56 12.68
C TRP A 184 -35.23 -2.35 12.12
N ASN A 185 -35.45 -3.61 11.76
CA ASN A 185 -34.43 -4.54 11.29
C ASN A 185 -33.75 -4.13 9.97
N LEU A 186 -34.36 -3.25 9.16
CA LEU A 186 -33.75 -2.73 7.94
C LEU A 186 -32.58 -1.76 8.19
N ALA A 187 -32.41 -1.27 9.43
CA ALA A 187 -31.29 -0.40 9.79
C ALA A 187 -29.93 -1.07 9.51
N ASP A 188 -29.81 -2.38 9.77
CA ASP A 188 -28.59 -3.15 9.48
C ASP A 188 -28.24 -3.16 7.99
N VAL A 189 -29.22 -3.39 7.15
CA VAL A 189 -29.04 -3.40 5.69
C VAL A 189 -28.62 -2.03 5.16
N VAL A 190 -29.26 -0.96 5.62
CA VAL A 190 -28.94 0.42 5.18
C VAL A 190 -27.50 0.79 5.59
N ILE A 191 -27.13 0.49 6.83
CA ILE A 191 -25.80 0.77 7.35
C ILE A 191 -24.74 -0.07 6.62
N SER A 192 -25.01 -1.36 6.37
CA SER A 192 -24.11 -2.22 5.59
C SER A 192 -23.89 -1.70 4.18
N PHE A 193 -24.92 -1.17 3.50
CA PHE A 193 -24.77 -0.51 2.19
C PHE A 193 -23.91 0.73 2.25
N ILE A 194 -24.10 1.60 3.24
CA ILE A 194 -23.28 2.81 3.43
C ILE A 194 -21.81 2.43 3.61
N ILE A 195 -21.56 1.45 4.48
CA ILE A 195 -20.21 0.93 4.73
C ILE A 195 -19.61 0.37 3.45
N ALA A 196 -20.32 -0.48 2.71
CA ALA A 196 -19.84 -1.06 1.46
C ALA A 196 -19.42 0.01 0.43
N VAL A 197 -20.18 1.11 0.30
CA VAL A 197 -19.83 2.22 -0.60
C VAL A 197 -18.56 2.92 -0.15
N VAL A 198 -18.41 3.21 1.14
CA VAL A 198 -17.21 3.86 1.69
C VAL A 198 -15.97 3.01 1.47
N ILE A 199 -16.07 1.70 1.73
CA ILE A 199 -15.00 0.73 1.50
C ILE A 199 -14.64 0.66 0.02
N LEU A 200 -15.64 0.58 -0.86
CA LEU A 200 -15.39 0.47 -2.30
C LEU A 200 -14.60 1.67 -2.82
N ILE A 201 -14.95 2.88 -2.39
CA ILE A 201 -14.25 4.11 -2.80
C ILE A 201 -12.79 4.09 -2.37
N SER A 202 -12.51 3.75 -1.12
CA SER A 202 -11.13 3.73 -0.59
C SER A 202 -10.30 2.59 -1.20
N THR A 203 -10.89 1.41 -1.38
CA THR A 203 -10.22 0.25 -1.97
C THR A 203 -9.96 0.43 -3.47
N TRP A 204 -10.85 1.16 -4.18
CA TRP A 204 -10.66 1.46 -5.60
C TRP A 204 -9.38 2.23 -5.87
N GLY A 205 -9.04 3.21 -5.03
CA GLY A 205 -7.77 3.95 -5.10
C GLY A 205 -6.56 3.02 -4.94
N LEU A 206 -6.61 2.10 -3.98
CA LEU A 206 -5.54 1.11 -3.78
C LEU A 206 -5.39 0.17 -4.97
N LEU A 207 -6.51 -0.30 -5.53
CA LEU A 207 -6.51 -1.20 -6.69
C LEU A 207 -5.91 -0.52 -7.92
N THR A 208 -6.39 0.67 -8.26
CA THR A 208 -5.92 1.43 -9.43
C THR A 208 -4.44 1.77 -9.33
N GLU A 209 -3.96 2.19 -8.16
CA GLU A 209 -2.54 2.47 -7.94
C GLU A 209 -1.70 1.19 -8.04
N SER A 210 -2.14 0.07 -7.44
CA SER A 210 -1.43 -1.21 -7.54
C SER A 210 -1.33 -1.72 -8.98
N ILE A 211 -2.40 -1.57 -9.79
CA ILE A 211 -2.38 -1.90 -11.22
C ILE A 211 -1.39 -1.00 -11.96
N LYS A 212 -1.46 0.31 -11.75
CA LYS A 212 -0.58 1.30 -12.37
C LYS A 212 0.90 0.99 -12.09
N LEU A 213 1.26 0.70 -10.83
CA LEU A 213 2.63 0.34 -10.45
C LEU A 213 3.06 -1.02 -11.04
N SER A 214 2.14 -1.97 -11.18
CA SER A 214 2.41 -3.26 -11.84
C SER A 214 2.74 -3.09 -13.33
N LEU A 215 2.12 -2.10 -13.98
CA LEU A 215 2.33 -1.74 -15.39
C LEU A 215 3.48 -0.73 -15.60
N ASN A 216 4.37 -0.55 -14.63
CA ASN A 216 5.46 0.41 -14.66
C ASN A 216 5.00 1.88 -14.75
N GLY A 217 3.80 2.22 -14.27
CA GLY A 217 3.33 3.59 -14.18
C GLY A 217 4.12 4.43 -13.19
N VAL A 218 4.07 5.75 -13.36
CA VAL A 218 4.72 6.70 -12.46
C VAL A 218 4.07 6.64 -11.07
N PRO A 219 4.85 6.46 -10.00
CA PRO A 219 4.32 6.39 -8.63
C PRO A 219 3.58 7.65 -8.20
N GLU A 220 2.62 7.50 -7.27
CA GLU A 220 1.93 8.63 -6.65
C GLU A 220 2.95 9.58 -5.97
N GLY A 221 2.79 10.88 -6.14
CA GLY A 221 3.68 11.90 -5.55
C GLY A 221 4.91 12.24 -6.38
N ILE A 222 5.14 11.60 -7.54
CA ILE A 222 6.20 11.96 -8.49
C ILE A 222 5.57 12.60 -9.73
N ASN A 223 5.96 13.84 -10.03
CA ASN A 223 5.54 14.55 -11.23
C ASN A 223 6.67 14.53 -12.27
N PRO A 224 6.52 13.82 -13.41
CA PRO A 224 7.56 13.74 -14.44
C PRO A 224 8.02 15.11 -14.95
N ASN A 225 7.11 16.07 -15.10
CA ASN A 225 7.45 17.41 -15.60
C ASN A 225 8.31 18.19 -14.59
N GLU A 226 8.12 17.98 -13.29
CA GLU A 226 8.96 18.59 -12.25
C GLU A 226 10.34 17.96 -12.21
N ILE A 227 10.40 16.63 -12.37
CA ILE A 227 11.68 15.89 -12.46
C ILE A 227 12.46 16.30 -13.70
N GLN A 228 11.80 16.46 -14.85
CA GLN A 228 12.43 16.93 -16.07
C GLN A 228 13.06 18.31 -15.88
N LYS A 229 12.31 19.27 -15.34
CA LYS A 229 12.81 20.62 -15.04
C LYS A 229 13.99 20.59 -14.08
N LEU A 230 13.91 19.77 -13.02
CA LEU A 230 14.99 19.60 -12.05
C LEU A 230 16.31 19.15 -12.72
N ILE A 231 16.20 18.26 -13.72
CA ILE A 231 17.36 17.77 -14.48
C ILE A 231 17.89 18.87 -15.39
N GLU A 232 17.02 19.61 -16.07
CA GLU A 232 17.35 20.69 -17.00
C GLU A 232 17.86 21.96 -16.29
N GLU A 233 17.69 22.09 -14.96
CA GLU A 233 18.32 23.15 -14.16
C GLU A 233 19.83 23.03 -14.05
N ILE A 234 20.42 21.89 -14.43
CA ILE A 234 21.91 21.74 -14.47
C ILE A 234 22.46 22.44 -15.70
N PRO A 235 23.33 23.44 -15.56
CA PRO A 235 23.78 24.28 -16.68
C PRO A 235 24.47 23.52 -17.81
N ALA A 236 24.96 22.31 -17.55
CA ALA A 236 25.60 21.46 -18.52
C ALA A 236 24.62 20.61 -19.33
N VAL A 237 23.35 20.53 -18.92
CA VAL A 237 22.30 19.81 -19.61
C VAL A 237 21.53 20.77 -20.49
N GLU A 238 21.56 20.55 -21.79
CA GLU A 238 20.86 21.38 -22.76
C GLU A 238 19.39 20.99 -22.91
N ASN A 239 19.12 19.69 -22.90
CA ASN A 239 17.76 19.12 -23.05
C ASN A 239 17.73 17.72 -22.50
N THR A 240 16.48 17.22 -22.25
CA THR A 240 16.22 15.85 -21.83
C THR A 240 15.10 15.24 -22.66
N HIS A 241 15.20 13.93 -22.95
CA HIS A 241 14.16 13.17 -23.61
C HIS A 241 14.17 11.71 -23.14
N HIS A 242 13.19 10.90 -23.55
CA HIS A 242 13.02 9.51 -23.09
C HIS A 242 13.05 9.37 -21.57
N LEU A 243 12.38 10.29 -20.85
CA LEU A 243 12.24 10.21 -19.42
C LEU A 243 11.20 9.14 -19.06
N HIS A 244 11.66 8.10 -18.39
CA HIS A 244 10.79 7.04 -17.83
C HIS A 244 10.99 6.94 -16.33
N ILE A 245 9.89 6.90 -15.59
CA ILE A 245 9.89 6.76 -14.12
C ILE A 245 8.91 5.65 -13.76
N TRP A 246 9.36 4.70 -12.95
CA TRP A 246 8.51 3.59 -12.50
C TRP A 246 8.87 3.11 -11.11
N ALA A 247 7.93 2.41 -10.46
CA ALA A 247 8.18 1.75 -9.18
C ALA A 247 8.93 0.42 -9.37
N MET A 248 10.03 0.24 -8.68
CA MET A 248 10.72 -1.05 -8.54
C MET A 248 10.09 -1.90 -7.44
N SER A 249 9.69 -1.27 -6.34
CA SER A 249 8.98 -1.87 -5.21
C SER A 249 7.91 -0.92 -4.70
N SER A 250 7.21 -1.27 -3.62
CA SER A 250 6.26 -0.39 -2.94
C SER A 250 6.91 0.88 -2.32
N SER A 251 8.23 0.92 -2.21
CA SER A 251 8.99 1.99 -1.56
C SER A 251 10.22 2.47 -2.32
N GLU A 252 10.56 1.86 -3.45
CA GLU A 252 11.73 2.24 -4.25
C GLU A 252 11.32 2.48 -5.70
N ASN A 253 11.83 3.56 -6.28
CA ASN A 253 11.55 3.99 -7.64
C ASN A 253 12.82 4.06 -8.48
N ALA A 254 12.65 3.88 -9.79
CA ALA A 254 13.69 3.97 -10.77
C ALA A 254 13.37 5.01 -11.85
N LEU A 255 14.41 5.52 -12.48
CA LEU A 255 14.35 6.47 -13.58
C LEU A 255 15.37 6.10 -14.64
N THR A 256 14.98 6.24 -15.90
CA THR A 256 15.90 6.35 -17.04
C THR A 256 15.61 7.63 -17.80
N VAL A 257 16.66 8.28 -18.31
CA VAL A 257 16.53 9.50 -19.09
C VAL A 257 17.76 9.67 -19.99
N HIS A 258 17.54 10.21 -21.19
CA HIS A 258 18.58 10.67 -22.06
C HIS A 258 18.90 12.14 -21.76
N LEU A 259 20.17 12.44 -21.54
CA LEU A 259 20.70 13.78 -21.24
C LEU A 259 21.47 14.29 -22.43
N VAL A 260 20.97 15.30 -23.11
CA VAL A 260 21.72 16.03 -24.11
C VAL A 260 22.58 17.04 -23.39
N VAL A 261 23.90 16.88 -23.50
CA VAL A 261 24.89 17.77 -22.83
C VAL A 261 25.61 18.64 -23.80
N ASN A 262 26.11 19.80 -23.32
CA ASN A 262 26.88 20.75 -24.09
C ASN A 262 28.15 20.10 -24.67
N GLU A 263 28.60 20.54 -25.87
CA GLU A 263 29.83 20.04 -26.48
C GLU A 263 31.07 20.39 -25.63
N GLY A 264 32.04 19.47 -25.61
CA GLY A 264 33.32 19.69 -24.94
C GLY A 264 33.39 19.39 -23.45
N ILE A 265 32.31 18.80 -22.87
CA ILE A 265 32.29 18.38 -21.47
C ILE A 265 33.26 17.21 -21.25
N SER A 266 34.13 17.35 -20.24
CA SER A 266 35.09 16.31 -19.87
C SER A 266 34.39 15.13 -19.17
N PHE A 267 35.03 13.95 -19.22
CA PHE A 267 34.52 12.76 -18.50
C PHE A 267 34.34 13.00 -16.99
N GLN A 268 35.23 13.80 -16.38
CA GLN A 268 35.12 14.13 -14.95
C GLN A 268 33.93 15.01 -14.65
N GLU A 269 33.61 15.97 -15.48
CA GLU A 269 32.42 16.81 -15.36
C GLU A 269 31.14 15.98 -15.52
N MET A 270 31.11 15.05 -16.49
CA MET A 270 29.97 14.12 -16.65
C MET A 270 29.72 13.27 -15.40
N GLU A 271 30.75 12.73 -14.75
CA GLU A 271 30.61 11.97 -13.52
C GLU A 271 30.12 12.85 -12.36
N GLN A 272 30.53 14.11 -12.32
CA GLN A 272 30.04 15.04 -11.30
C GLN A 272 28.57 15.39 -11.52
N ILE A 273 28.15 15.64 -12.76
CA ILE A 273 26.72 15.85 -13.12
C ILE A 273 25.86 14.64 -12.69
N LYS A 274 26.28 13.43 -13.04
CA LYS A 274 25.55 12.19 -12.62
C LYS A 274 25.44 12.07 -11.11
N LYS A 275 26.49 12.41 -10.37
CA LYS A 275 26.48 12.36 -8.90
C LYS A 275 25.52 13.39 -8.31
N GLU A 276 25.53 14.61 -8.85
CA GLU A 276 24.61 15.67 -8.43
C GLU A 276 23.17 15.30 -8.73
N LEU A 277 22.89 14.81 -9.93
CA LEU A 277 21.56 14.36 -10.33
C LEU A 277 21.05 13.23 -9.43
N ARG A 278 21.86 12.19 -9.15
CA ARG A 278 21.46 11.12 -8.24
C ARG A 278 21.07 11.67 -6.87
N HIS A 279 21.85 12.59 -6.32
CA HIS A 279 21.55 13.19 -5.04
C HIS A 279 20.24 14.00 -5.06
N LYS A 280 20.00 14.80 -6.08
CA LYS A 280 18.74 15.54 -6.25
C LYS A 280 17.56 14.59 -6.42
N LEU A 281 17.68 13.53 -7.22
CA LEU A 281 16.61 12.55 -7.47
C LEU A 281 16.27 11.71 -6.24
N GLU A 282 17.24 11.40 -5.36
CA GLU A 282 16.96 10.75 -4.08
C GLU A 282 16.02 11.57 -3.20
N HIS A 283 16.13 12.90 -3.19
CA HIS A 283 15.20 13.79 -2.49
C HIS A 283 13.78 13.78 -3.07
N HIS A 284 13.63 13.36 -4.34
CA HIS A 284 12.35 13.15 -5.01
C HIS A 284 11.89 11.69 -5.00
N ASN A 285 12.42 10.88 -4.07
CA ASN A 285 12.08 9.47 -3.89
C ASN A 285 12.42 8.59 -5.10
N ILE A 286 13.51 8.91 -5.84
CA ILE A 286 14.04 8.11 -6.95
C ILE A 286 15.43 7.60 -6.58
N GLN A 287 15.52 6.33 -6.17
CA GLN A 287 16.75 5.72 -5.63
C GLN A 287 17.63 5.09 -6.71
N HIS A 288 17.07 4.74 -7.86
CA HIS A 288 17.79 4.10 -8.94
C HIS A 288 17.64 4.89 -10.22
N SER A 289 18.72 5.56 -10.66
CA SER A 289 18.72 6.38 -11.87
C SER A 289 19.79 5.93 -12.86
N THR A 290 19.40 5.85 -14.12
CA THR A 290 20.29 5.56 -15.26
C THR A 290 20.21 6.71 -16.23
N PHE A 291 21.38 7.21 -16.64
CA PHE A 291 21.52 8.33 -17.56
C PHE A 291 22.23 7.85 -18.82
N GLU A 292 21.58 8.02 -19.97
CA GLU A 292 22.23 7.96 -21.26
C GLU A 292 22.67 9.37 -21.65
N ILE A 293 23.95 9.55 -21.97
CA ILE A 293 24.51 10.87 -22.29
C ILE A 293 24.68 10.98 -23.78
N GLU A 294 24.12 12.05 -24.36
CA GLU A 294 24.14 12.35 -25.77
C GLU A 294 24.77 13.73 -25.99
N SER A 295 25.45 13.89 -27.14
CA SER A 295 25.96 15.20 -27.56
C SER A 295 24.86 15.99 -28.27
N SER A 296 24.95 17.33 -28.26
CA SER A 296 23.99 18.25 -28.90
C SER A 296 23.77 18.04 -30.41
N GLY A 297 24.65 17.24 -31.06
CA GLY A 297 24.52 16.86 -32.47
C GLY A 297 23.64 15.61 -32.72
N CYS A 298 23.28 14.86 -31.71
CA CYS A 298 22.38 13.69 -31.83
C CYS A 298 20.94 14.15 -31.97
N LYS A 299 20.36 14.02 -33.17
CA LYS A 299 18.91 14.23 -33.37
C LYS A 299 18.18 12.96 -33.01
N CYS A 300 17.54 12.92 -31.84
CA CYS A 300 16.56 11.92 -31.55
C CYS A 300 15.20 12.37 -32.16
N ASP A 301 14.70 11.64 -33.16
CA ASP A 301 13.45 12.00 -33.86
C ASP A 301 12.18 11.65 -33.04
N GLN A 302 12.31 11.13 -31.80
CA GLN A 302 11.17 10.65 -30.99
C GLN A 302 11.24 11.23 -29.57
N GLU A 303 10.27 12.07 -29.25
CA GLU A 303 10.06 12.63 -27.91
C GLU A 303 9.58 11.57 -26.89
N PHE A 304 8.92 10.53 -27.38
CA PHE A 304 8.43 9.40 -26.58
C PHE A 304 8.65 8.07 -27.32
N CYS A 305 8.90 6.99 -26.55
CA CYS A 305 8.83 5.62 -27.09
C CYS A 305 7.39 5.35 -27.59
N LYS A 306 7.27 4.99 -28.85
CA LYS A 306 5.97 4.52 -29.42
C LYS A 306 5.79 3.04 -29.15
#